data_82c16f09f239042b4e53d64e192e81e8
#
_entry.id   82c16f09f239042b4e53d64e192e81e8
#
_cell.length_a   1.000
_cell.length_b   1.000
_cell.length_c   1.000
_cell.angle_alpha   90.00
_cell.angle_beta   90.00
_cell.angle_gamma   90.00
#
_symmetry.space_group_name_H-M   'P 1'
#
loop_
_entity.id
_entity.type
_entity.pdbx_description
1 polymer ?
#
loop_
_entity_poly.entity_id
_entity_poly.type
_entity_poly.pdbx_seq_one_letter_code
_entity_poly.pdbx_strand_id
1 'polypeptide(L)'
;MKPIEILKELIKFRSLTPSDDGAFNYVSMLLADFSEDRFELNGVTNAIFTKRLGLGPHLCFAGHIDVVPPGEGWASDPFMPVEADGFLYGRGAQDMKSGIAAAICALAAARDFKGTLSLLLTSDEEGDGIYGTREMLSKLREQGALPDFAVVAEPTCEVRFGDTIKIGRRGSINGVLTLTGIGGHAAYPDKCINPVHILAPVLASLAGHDLDAGSEDFAPAKIVITDIRGGSQVVNVTPKDVCVMFNVRGGVGLGLEDVRDYVLGSFELDAKDALCSESESCGKLEMSCTAQLRAGASLHLALKSSSKPFLTQRNSKIVQKLSASVQKICGAAAELNTAGGTSDARYFAEFGVETAEFGVRNDTIHQINERVEISDVENLAKIFSDLIENFG
;
A
#
# COMPACT_ATOMS: atom_id res chain seq x y z
N MET A 1 19.37 0.00 -23.99
CA MET A 1 18.17 0.84 -23.77
C MET A 1 18.46 1.71 -22.57
N LYS A 2 18.05 3.00 -22.55
CA LYS A 2 18.28 3.87 -21.37
C LYS A 2 16.99 3.93 -20.55
N PRO A 3 17.02 3.72 -19.22
CA PRO A 3 15.81 3.71 -18.41
C PRO A 3 15.07 5.04 -18.44
N ILE A 4 15.79 6.16 -18.53
CA ILE A 4 15.18 7.49 -18.61
C ILE A 4 14.35 7.69 -19.90
N GLU A 5 14.77 7.13 -21.02
CA GLU A 5 14.00 7.22 -22.28
C GLU A 5 12.73 6.38 -22.22
N ILE A 6 12.79 5.20 -21.54
CA ILE A 6 11.60 4.39 -21.29
C ILE A 6 10.63 5.16 -20.39
N LEU A 7 11.13 5.78 -19.31
CA LEU A 7 10.31 6.55 -18.38
C LEU A 7 9.62 7.73 -19.08
N LYS A 8 10.32 8.46 -19.94
CA LYS A 8 9.70 9.55 -20.72
C LYS A 8 8.52 9.06 -21.56
N GLU A 9 8.65 7.93 -22.21
CA GLU A 9 7.55 7.37 -22.99
C GLU A 9 6.40 6.89 -22.09
N LEU A 10 6.70 6.24 -20.94
CA LEU A 10 5.69 5.80 -20.00
C LEU A 10 4.87 6.97 -19.40
N ILE A 11 5.51 8.12 -19.13
CA ILE A 11 4.81 9.32 -18.63
C ILE A 11 3.77 9.84 -19.62
N LYS A 12 3.98 9.71 -20.93
CA LYS A 12 3.06 10.20 -21.96
C LYS A 12 1.71 9.49 -21.95
N PHE A 13 1.64 8.26 -21.45
CA PHE A 13 0.38 7.55 -21.28
C PHE A 13 -0.39 8.14 -20.09
N ARG A 14 -1.62 8.62 -20.37
CA ARG A 14 -2.55 9.16 -19.37
C ARG A 14 -3.27 8.03 -18.65
N SER A 15 -2.50 7.13 -18.10
CA SER A 15 -2.96 5.91 -17.43
C SER A 15 -3.60 6.19 -16.06
N LEU A 16 -4.65 7.03 -16.05
CA LEU A 16 -5.42 7.30 -14.84
C LEU A 16 -6.17 6.04 -14.41
N THR A 17 -6.01 5.65 -13.15
CA THR A 17 -6.65 4.45 -12.59
C THR A 17 -8.14 4.36 -12.95
N PRO A 18 -8.64 3.23 -13.46
CA PRO A 18 -7.94 1.94 -13.70
C PRO A 18 -7.43 1.76 -15.15
N SER A 19 -7.29 2.81 -15.93
CA SER A 19 -6.86 2.75 -17.34
C SER A 19 -5.34 2.61 -17.45
N ASP A 20 -4.87 1.83 -18.42
CA ASP A 20 -3.45 1.78 -18.81
C ASP A 20 -3.12 2.71 -20.00
N ASP A 21 -4.12 3.29 -20.66
CA ASP A 21 -3.99 4.18 -21.83
C ASP A 21 -3.10 3.60 -22.96
N GLY A 22 -2.98 2.26 -23.02
CA GLY A 22 -2.14 1.57 -24.00
C GLY A 22 -0.67 1.38 -23.58
N ALA A 23 -0.30 1.73 -22.37
CA ALA A 23 1.08 1.58 -21.85
C ALA A 23 1.55 0.12 -21.87
N PHE A 24 0.67 -0.86 -21.64
CA PHE A 24 1.02 -2.28 -21.75
C PHE A 24 1.52 -2.66 -23.15
N ASN A 25 0.96 -2.10 -24.22
CA ASN A 25 1.44 -2.37 -25.59
C ASN A 25 2.86 -1.86 -25.81
N TYR A 26 3.19 -0.73 -25.20
CA TYR A 26 4.56 -0.22 -25.23
C TYR A 26 5.53 -1.15 -24.48
N VAL A 27 5.14 -1.64 -23.29
CA VAL A 27 5.94 -2.63 -22.54
C VAL A 27 6.14 -3.91 -23.36
N SER A 28 5.09 -4.42 -24.03
CA SER A 28 5.18 -5.61 -24.89
C SER A 28 6.20 -5.45 -26.01
N MET A 29 6.28 -4.26 -26.62
CA MET A 29 7.31 -3.99 -27.65
C MET A 29 8.73 -4.03 -27.08
N LEU A 30 8.93 -3.53 -25.85
CA LEU A 30 10.24 -3.48 -25.21
C LEU A 30 10.71 -4.86 -24.72
N LEU A 31 9.78 -5.73 -24.34
CA LEU A 31 10.01 -7.09 -23.86
C LEU A 31 9.56 -8.15 -24.87
N ALA A 32 9.75 -7.91 -26.16
CA ALA A 32 9.26 -8.75 -27.25
C ALA A 32 9.80 -10.21 -27.23
N ASP A 33 10.86 -10.47 -26.48
CA ASP A 33 11.43 -11.80 -26.27
C ASP A 33 10.96 -12.50 -24.97
N PHE A 34 10.01 -11.86 -24.26
CA PHE A 34 9.26 -12.43 -23.14
C PHE A 34 7.90 -12.94 -23.61
N SER A 35 7.43 -14.04 -23.03
CA SER A 35 6.03 -14.45 -23.18
C SER A 35 5.15 -13.53 -22.35
N GLU A 36 4.06 -13.06 -22.93
CA GLU A 36 3.08 -12.23 -22.26
C GLU A 36 1.82 -13.02 -21.94
N ASP A 37 1.34 -12.95 -20.69
CA ASP A 37 0.01 -13.36 -20.27
C ASP A 37 -0.73 -12.13 -19.73
N ARG A 38 -1.74 -11.66 -20.49
CA ARG A 38 -2.51 -10.45 -20.20
C ARG A 38 -3.99 -10.80 -20.08
N PHE A 39 -4.67 -10.15 -19.14
CA PHE A 39 -6.13 -10.17 -19.07
C PHE A 39 -6.69 -8.86 -18.55
N GLU A 40 -7.94 -8.61 -18.84
CA GLU A 40 -8.71 -7.48 -18.31
C GLU A 40 -9.85 -8.01 -17.44
N LEU A 41 -10.06 -7.39 -16.28
CA LEU A 41 -11.15 -7.69 -15.36
C LEU A 41 -11.72 -6.39 -14.80
N ASN A 42 -13.00 -6.13 -15.05
CA ASN A 42 -13.70 -4.92 -14.60
C ASN A 42 -12.99 -3.59 -14.96
N GLY A 43 -12.41 -3.53 -16.16
CA GLY A 43 -11.69 -2.36 -16.65
C GLY A 43 -10.25 -2.23 -16.16
N VAL A 44 -9.77 -3.18 -15.34
CA VAL A 44 -8.38 -3.25 -14.88
C VAL A 44 -7.61 -4.20 -15.78
N THR A 45 -6.51 -3.72 -16.33
CA THR A 45 -5.58 -4.54 -17.13
C THR A 45 -4.46 -5.06 -16.24
N ASN A 46 -4.18 -6.35 -16.35
CA ASN A 46 -3.08 -7.03 -15.69
C ASN A 46 -2.25 -7.78 -16.72
N ALA A 47 -0.93 -7.75 -16.59
CA ALA A 47 -0.04 -8.54 -17.44
C ALA A 47 1.17 -9.07 -16.66
N ILE A 48 1.63 -10.26 -17.02
CA ILE A 48 2.94 -10.76 -16.64
C ILE A 48 3.75 -11.08 -17.90
N PHE A 49 4.96 -10.53 -17.97
CA PHE A 49 5.95 -10.81 -19.02
C PHE A 49 6.98 -11.77 -18.43
N THR A 50 7.13 -12.94 -19.02
CA THR A 50 7.96 -14.01 -18.44
C THR A 50 8.99 -14.52 -19.45
N LYS A 51 10.23 -14.69 -18.99
CA LYS A 51 11.32 -15.29 -19.77
C LYS A 51 12.05 -16.35 -18.94
N ARG A 52 12.00 -17.59 -19.39
CA ARG A 52 12.72 -18.70 -18.77
C ARG A 52 14.11 -18.82 -19.39
N LEU A 53 15.14 -18.63 -18.58
CA LEU A 53 16.55 -18.71 -18.96
C LEU A 53 17.26 -19.94 -18.36
N GLY A 54 16.65 -20.58 -17.34
CA GLY A 54 17.21 -21.74 -16.66
C GLY A 54 16.17 -22.49 -15.82
N LEU A 55 16.66 -23.43 -14.99
CA LEU A 55 15.83 -24.24 -14.08
C LEU A 55 15.85 -23.75 -12.64
N GLY A 56 16.55 -22.68 -12.36
CA GLY A 56 16.66 -22.10 -11.02
C GLY A 56 15.45 -21.25 -10.63
N PRO A 57 15.64 -20.31 -9.70
CA PRO A 57 14.55 -19.57 -9.08
C PRO A 57 13.80 -18.65 -10.07
N HIS A 58 12.56 -18.35 -9.73
CA HIS A 58 11.75 -17.36 -10.42
C HIS A 58 11.81 -16.02 -9.67
N LEU A 59 12.49 -15.02 -10.25
CA LEU A 59 12.58 -13.65 -9.76
C LEU A 59 11.62 -12.76 -10.56
N CYS A 60 10.68 -12.13 -9.88
CA CYS A 60 9.70 -11.22 -10.44
C CYS A 60 10.01 -9.77 -10.04
N PHE A 61 10.01 -8.85 -11.00
CA PHE A 61 9.82 -7.43 -10.71
C PHE A 61 8.34 -7.13 -10.85
N ALA A 62 7.82 -6.22 -10.00
CA ALA A 62 6.41 -5.90 -10.02
C ALA A 62 6.17 -4.40 -9.82
N GLY A 63 5.03 -3.93 -10.32
CA GLY A 63 4.59 -2.57 -10.13
C GLY A 63 3.27 -2.27 -10.83
N HIS A 64 2.88 -1.00 -10.76
CA HIS A 64 1.67 -0.50 -11.40
C HIS A 64 1.97 0.53 -12.49
N ILE A 65 1.14 0.54 -13.52
CA ILE A 65 1.27 1.47 -14.64
C ILE A 65 0.32 2.67 -14.49
N ASP A 66 -0.73 2.50 -13.70
CA ASP A 66 -1.71 3.53 -13.41
C ASP A 66 -1.15 4.62 -12.51
N VAL A 67 -1.82 5.75 -12.51
CA VAL A 67 -1.45 6.94 -11.75
C VAL A 67 -2.68 7.64 -11.20
N VAL A 68 -2.53 8.34 -10.07
CA VAL A 68 -3.57 9.22 -9.53
C VAL A 68 -3.83 10.41 -10.45
N PRO A 69 -5.02 11.05 -10.39
CA PRO A 69 -5.29 12.29 -11.09
C PRO A 69 -4.22 13.36 -10.80
N PRO A 70 -3.76 14.11 -11.79
CA PRO A 70 -2.66 15.06 -11.60
C PRO A 70 -3.02 16.26 -10.70
N GLY A 71 -4.30 16.63 -10.62
CA GLY A 71 -4.73 17.87 -9.98
C GLY A 71 -4.43 19.11 -10.82
N GLU A 72 -4.67 20.28 -10.26
CA GLU A 72 -4.45 21.57 -10.90
C GLU A 72 -3.18 22.24 -10.39
N GLY A 73 -2.61 23.19 -11.18
CA GLY A 73 -1.47 24.00 -10.74
C GLY A 73 -0.09 23.50 -11.18
N TRP A 74 -0.01 22.57 -12.12
CA TRP A 74 1.24 22.12 -12.71
C TRP A 74 1.90 23.23 -13.53
N ALA A 75 3.24 23.30 -13.49
CA ALA A 75 4.03 24.22 -14.30
C ALA A 75 4.09 23.82 -15.78
N SER A 76 3.88 22.54 -16.12
CA SER A 76 3.84 21.96 -17.45
C SER A 76 2.71 20.91 -17.54
N ASP A 77 2.38 20.41 -18.73
CA ASP A 77 1.43 19.28 -18.86
C ASP A 77 2.01 18.07 -18.09
N PRO A 78 1.30 17.50 -17.10
CA PRO A 78 1.77 16.37 -16.30
C PRO A 78 2.07 15.10 -17.10
N PHE A 79 1.57 14.99 -18.33
CA PHE A 79 1.80 13.85 -19.24
C PHE A 79 2.75 14.21 -20.41
N MET A 80 3.41 15.36 -20.34
CA MET A 80 4.51 15.73 -21.23
C MET A 80 5.80 15.85 -20.41
N PRO A 81 6.67 14.83 -20.41
CA PRO A 81 7.85 14.79 -19.55
C PRO A 81 8.79 15.95 -19.86
N VAL A 82 9.20 16.67 -18.84
CA VAL A 82 10.13 17.81 -18.96
C VAL A 82 11.38 17.53 -18.12
N GLU A 83 12.56 17.60 -18.78
CA GLU A 83 13.84 17.56 -18.06
C GLU A 83 14.25 18.97 -17.68
N ALA A 84 14.52 19.19 -16.40
CA ALA A 84 15.09 20.43 -15.89
C ALA A 84 15.93 20.15 -14.63
N ASP A 85 17.08 20.81 -14.51
CA ASP A 85 17.94 20.78 -13.32
C ASP A 85 18.29 19.39 -12.80
N GLY A 86 18.45 18.39 -13.70
CA GLY A 86 18.76 17.00 -13.35
C GLY A 86 17.55 16.16 -12.95
N PHE A 87 16.34 16.71 -13.02
CA PHE A 87 15.09 16.02 -12.75
C PHE A 87 14.27 15.81 -14.03
N LEU A 88 13.45 14.76 -14.00
CA LEU A 88 12.38 14.53 -14.97
C LEU A 88 11.04 14.74 -14.28
N TYR A 89 10.27 15.72 -14.78
CA TYR A 89 8.96 16.09 -14.27
C TYR A 89 7.85 15.39 -15.06
N GLY A 90 6.83 14.89 -14.38
CA GLY A 90 5.62 14.29 -14.94
C GLY A 90 4.88 13.43 -13.94
N ARG A 91 3.58 13.24 -14.11
CA ARG A 91 2.78 12.36 -13.25
C ARG A 91 3.21 10.90 -13.45
N GLY A 92 3.46 10.20 -12.34
CA GLY A 92 4.00 8.84 -12.33
C GLY A 92 5.52 8.79 -12.53
N ALA A 93 6.20 9.95 -12.63
CA ALA A 93 7.66 9.97 -12.75
C ALA A 93 8.33 9.32 -11.54
N GLN A 94 7.77 9.51 -10.35
CA GLN A 94 8.26 8.94 -9.09
C GLN A 94 7.46 7.70 -8.71
N ASP A 95 6.14 7.75 -8.78
CA ASP A 95 5.20 6.72 -8.36
C ASP A 95 4.39 6.19 -9.55
N MET A 96 4.73 4.96 -10.12
CA MET A 96 6.03 4.27 -9.95
C MET A 96 6.64 3.90 -11.31
N LYS A 97 6.34 4.71 -12.37
CA LYS A 97 6.82 4.44 -13.75
C LYS A 97 8.35 4.43 -13.86
N SER A 98 9.08 5.15 -12.97
CA SER A 98 10.55 5.09 -12.87
C SER A 98 11.05 3.69 -12.49
N GLY A 99 10.40 3.06 -11.52
CA GLY A 99 10.69 1.69 -11.11
C GLY A 99 10.45 0.68 -12.24
N ILE A 100 9.33 0.84 -12.96
CA ILE A 100 9.01 0.01 -14.13
C ILE A 100 10.05 0.21 -15.24
N ALA A 101 10.42 1.44 -15.56
CA ALA A 101 11.42 1.75 -16.57
C ALA A 101 12.78 1.12 -16.25
N ALA A 102 13.20 1.18 -14.98
CA ALA A 102 14.42 0.54 -14.50
C ALA A 102 14.35 -1.00 -14.61
N ALA A 103 13.22 -1.61 -14.22
CA ALA A 103 13.00 -3.05 -14.31
C ALA A 103 13.02 -3.53 -15.77
N ILE A 104 12.32 -2.85 -16.67
CA ILE A 104 12.33 -3.17 -18.11
C ILE A 104 13.77 -3.12 -18.66
N CYS A 105 14.53 -2.08 -18.30
CA CYS A 105 15.92 -1.92 -18.76
C CYS A 105 16.79 -3.10 -18.30
N ALA A 106 16.68 -3.50 -17.04
CA ALA A 106 17.44 -4.62 -16.47
C ALA A 106 17.04 -5.98 -17.09
N LEU A 107 15.74 -6.23 -17.22
CA LEU A 107 15.18 -7.46 -17.78
C LEU A 107 15.55 -7.62 -19.27
N ALA A 108 15.43 -6.58 -20.07
CA ALA A 108 15.79 -6.59 -21.49
C ALA A 108 17.30 -6.82 -21.72
N ALA A 109 18.15 -6.44 -20.76
CA ALA A 109 19.59 -6.66 -20.81
C ALA A 109 20.02 -8.06 -20.33
N ALA A 110 19.19 -8.74 -19.54
CA ALA A 110 19.53 -10.04 -18.92
C ALA A 110 19.76 -11.16 -19.95
N ARG A 111 20.87 -11.91 -19.81
CA ARG A 111 21.24 -13.03 -20.70
C ARG A 111 21.52 -14.34 -19.97
N ASP A 112 22.17 -14.27 -18.82
CA ASP A 112 22.78 -15.43 -18.14
C ASP A 112 22.09 -15.83 -16.82
N PHE A 113 20.87 -15.38 -16.59
CA PHE A 113 20.11 -15.77 -15.40
C PHE A 113 19.80 -17.27 -15.41
N LYS A 114 20.01 -17.95 -14.27
CA LYS A 114 19.88 -19.42 -14.18
C LYS A 114 18.47 -19.90 -13.84
N GLY A 115 17.45 -19.07 -14.00
CA GLY A 115 16.06 -19.32 -13.62
C GLY A 115 15.06 -18.65 -14.56
N THR A 116 13.97 -18.19 -13.99
CA THR A 116 12.92 -17.45 -14.67
C THR A 116 12.92 -15.98 -14.21
N LEU A 117 12.83 -15.06 -15.16
CA LEU A 117 12.64 -13.64 -14.90
C LEU A 117 11.25 -13.23 -15.35
N SER A 118 10.59 -12.38 -14.57
CA SER A 118 9.30 -11.80 -14.99
C SER A 118 9.14 -10.36 -14.56
N LEU A 119 8.19 -9.66 -15.23
CA LEU A 119 7.66 -8.36 -14.85
C LEU A 119 6.14 -8.51 -14.75
N LEU A 120 5.58 -8.30 -13.56
CA LEU A 120 4.15 -8.27 -13.32
C LEU A 120 3.71 -6.81 -13.20
N LEU A 121 2.71 -6.42 -14.00
CA LEU A 121 2.14 -5.08 -14.01
C LEU A 121 0.63 -5.11 -13.84
N THR A 122 0.10 -4.13 -13.11
CA THR A 122 -1.34 -3.86 -12.97
C THR A 122 -1.68 -2.42 -13.32
N SER A 123 -2.96 -2.13 -13.53
CA SER A 123 -3.52 -0.79 -13.66
C SER A 123 -4.50 -0.42 -12.52
N ASP A 124 -4.40 -1.04 -11.34
CA ASP A 124 -5.33 -0.83 -10.20
C ASP A 124 -4.61 -0.80 -8.83
N GLU A 125 -3.39 -0.27 -8.74
CA GLU A 125 -2.74 -0.10 -7.44
C GLU A 125 -3.26 1.16 -6.74
N GLU A 126 -3.38 2.25 -7.49
CA GLU A 126 -3.81 3.58 -7.04
C GLU A 126 -5.34 3.69 -6.85
N GLY A 127 -6.06 2.62 -7.15
CA GLY A 127 -7.50 2.51 -7.00
C GLY A 127 -7.93 1.64 -5.81
N ASP A 128 -8.94 0.80 -6.05
CA ASP A 128 -9.46 -0.09 -5.01
C ASP A 128 -8.53 -1.30 -4.75
N GLY A 129 -7.63 -1.62 -5.67
CA GLY A 129 -6.68 -2.74 -5.61
C GLY A 129 -7.36 -4.10 -5.58
N ILE A 130 -8.58 -4.21 -6.13
CA ILE A 130 -9.40 -5.43 -6.04
C ILE A 130 -9.14 -6.37 -7.22
N TYR A 131 -9.01 -5.79 -8.42
CA TYR A 131 -8.95 -6.55 -9.67
C TYR A 131 -7.54 -6.56 -10.29
N GLY A 132 -6.55 -6.06 -9.53
CA GLY A 132 -5.16 -5.90 -9.94
C GLY A 132 -4.27 -7.11 -9.63
N THR A 133 -3.12 -6.85 -9.04
CA THR A 133 -2.04 -7.81 -8.74
C THR A 133 -2.51 -9.08 -8.05
N ARG A 134 -3.48 -9.00 -7.12
CA ARG A 134 -4.02 -10.17 -6.42
C ARG A 134 -4.67 -11.18 -7.37
N GLU A 135 -5.41 -10.72 -8.38
CA GLU A 135 -6.07 -11.57 -9.37
C GLU A 135 -5.02 -12.25 -10.28
N MET A 136 -3.97 -11.51 -10.68
CA MET A 136 -2.87 -12.11 -11.45
C MET A 136 -2.15 -13.20 -10.63
N LEU A 137 -1.84 -12.95 -9.36
CA LEU A 137 -1.21 -13.94 -8.49
C LEU A 137 -2.11 -15.16 -8.24
N SER A 138 -3.43 -14.96 -8.13
CA SER A 138 -4.38 -16.07 -8.03
C SER A 138 -4.34 -16.97 -9.27
N LYS A 139 -4.34 -16.38 -10.45
CA LYS A 139 -4.19 -17.09 -11.72
C LYS A 139 -2.87 -17.83 -11.81
N LEU A 140 -1.76 -17.20 -11.44
CA LEU A 140 -0.44 -17.83 -11.43
C LEU A 140 -0.36 -19.00 -10.45
N ARG A 141 -1.01 -18.91 -9.29
CA ARG A 141 -1.10 -20.00 -8.32
C ARG A 141 -1.83 -21.21 -8.91
N GLU A 142 -2.94 -20.99 -9.59
CA GLU A 142 -3.70 -22.05 -10.25
C GLU A 142 -2.88 -22.75 -11.35
N GLN A 143 -2.00 -22.02 -12.02
CA GLN A 143 -1.09 -22.52 -13.04
C GLN A 143 0.20 -23.16 -12.47
N GLY A 144 0.45 -23.07 -11.14
CA GLY A 144 1.70 -23.49 -10.53
C GLY A 144 2.91 -22.66 -10.98
N ALA A 145 2.69 -21.38 -11.31
CA ALA A 145 3.66 -20.46 -11.91
C ALA A 145 3.97 -19.24 -11.04
N LEU A 146 3.64 -19.29 -9.73
CA LEU A 146 4.01 -18.22 -8.80
C LEU A 146 5.52 -17.98 -8.80
N PRO A 147 5.99 -16.73 -8.72
CA PRO A 147 7.40 -16.46 -8.48
C PRO A 147 7.83 -16.92 -7.08
N ASP A 148 9.11 -17.25 -6.93
CA ASP A 148 9.72 -17.53 -5.62
C ASP A 148 10.03 -16.23 -4.88
N PHE A 149 10.43 -15.19 -5.63
CA PHE A 149 10.91 -13.91 -5.13
C PHE A 149 10.33 -12.74 -5.93
N ALA A 150 10.01 -11.64 -5.24
CA ALA A 150 9.55 -10.42 -5.89
C ALA A 150 10.28 -9.17 -5.39
N VAL A 151 10.54 -8.24 -6.31
CA VAL A 151 10.90 -6.86 -6.00
C VAL A 151 9.79 -5.96 -6.55
N VAL A 152 9.06 -5.29 -5.65
CA VAL A 152 8.11 -4.27 -6.05
C VAL A 152 8.85 -2.94 -6.14
N ALA A 153 8.79 -2.31 -7.32
CA ALA A 153 9.65 -1.19 -7.68
C ALA A 153 9.10 0.17 -7.22
N GLU A 154 8.47 0.20 -6.04
CA GLU A 154 7.88 1.37 -5.37
C GLU A 154 8.94 2.39 -4.93
N PRO A 155 8.61 3.71 -4.88
CA PRO A 155 9.51 4.73 -4.35
C PRO A 155 9.66 4.57 -2.83
N THR A 156 10.76 3.95 -2.40
CA THR A 156 11.00 3.59 -1.00
C THR A 156 12.00 4.49 -0.29
N CYS A 157 12.89 5.13 -1.04
CA CYS A 157 13.96 5.95 -0.46
C CYS A 157 13.41 7.28 0.06
N GLU A 158 13.91 7.74 1.20
CA GLU A 158 13.33 8.87 1.94
C GLU A 158 14.15 10.17 1.78
N VAL A 159 15.43 10.15 2.10
CA VAL A 159 16.29 11.34 2.09
C VAL A 159 17.26 11.31 0.89
N ARG A 160 17.88 10.18 0.66
CA ARG A 160 18.80 9.95 -0.45
C ARG A 160 18.51 8.63 -1.13
N PHE A 161 18.81 8.54 -2.41
CA PHE A 161 18.69 7.29 -3.14
C PHE A 161 19.55 6.19 -2.50
N GLY A 162 18.95 5.01 -2.33
CA GLY A 162 19.60 3.84 -1.74
C GLY A 162 19.60 3.81 -0.20
N ASP A 163 18.88 4.71 0.48
CA ASP A 163 18.86 4.73 1.94
C ASP A 163 17.89 3.72 2.57
N THR A 164 16.85 3.29 1.85
CA THR A 164 15.78 2.47 2.43
C THR A 164 15.30 1.35 1.51
N ILE A 165 15.25 0.13 2.04
CA ILE A 165 14.55 -1.03 1.46
C ILE A 165 13.38 -1.36 2.38
N LYS A 166 12.16 -1.46 1.84
CA LYS A 166 11.00 -1.91 2.61
C LYS A 166 10.94 -3.45 2.57
N ILE A 167 10.97 -4.05 3.76
CA ILE A 167 10.90 -5.51 3.93
C ILE A 167 9.52 -5.96 4.43
N GLY A 168 8.60 -5.02 4.58
CA GLY A 168 7.24 -5.26 5.03
C GLY A 168 6.44 -3.98 5.04
N ARG A 169 5.14 -4.10 5.27
CA ARG A 169 4.23 -2.97 5.43
C ARG A 169 3.27 -3.23 6.58
N ARG A 170 2.89 -2.15 7.26
CA ARG A 170 1.85 -2.21 8.27
C ARG A 170 0.50 -2.48 7.62
N GLY A 171 -0.34 -3.25 8.30
CA GLY A 171 -1.75 -3.37 7.97
C GLY A 171 -2.52 -2.07 8.26
N SER A 172 -3.75 -2.01 7.78
CA SER A 172 -4.64 -0.88 7.99
C SER A 172 -6.04 -1.38 8.36
N ILE A 173 -6.54 -0.94 9.51
CA ILE A 173 -7.90 -1.19 9.98
C ILE A 173 -8.61 0.15 10.11
N ASN A 174 -9.73 0.30 9.41
CA ASN A 174 -10.64 1.44 9.55
C ASN A 174 -11.73 1.09 10.55
N GLY A 175 -12.05 2.02 11.45
CA GLY A 175 -13.11 1.87 12.43
C GLY A 175 -14.10 3.02 12.39
N VAL A 176 -15.38 2.69 12.62
CA VAL A 176 -16.46 3.62 12.83
C VAL A 176 -17.17 3.23 14.11
N LEU A 177 -17.06 4.08 15.13
CA LEU A 177 -17.73 3.93 16.43
C LEU A 177 -18.91 4.89 16.47
N THR A 178 -20.10 4.39 16.68
CA THR A 178 -21.32 5.19 16.85
C THR A 178 -21.93 4.92 18.21
N LEU A 179 -22.15 5.98 18.98
CA LEU A 179 -22.93 5.94 20.22
C LEU A 179 -24.29 6.59 19.98
N THR A 180 -25.36 5.88 20.31
CA THR A 180 -26.73 6.37 20.17
C THR A 180 -27.40 6.44 21.53
N GLY A 181 -27.87 7.61 21.90
CA GLY A 181 -28.62 7.91 23.13
C GLY A 181 -29.98 8.45 22.85
N ILE A 182 -30.42 9.38 23.72
CA ILE A 182 -31.72 10.10 23.61
C ILE A 182 -31.43 11.60 23.58
N GLY A 183 -31.65 12.23 22.42
CA GLY A 183 -31.53 13.67 22.27
C GLY A 183 -32.71 14.41 22.93
N GLY A 184 -32.47 15.65 23.32
CA GLY A 184 -33.50 16.48 23.92
C GLY A 184 -33.05 17.90 24.23
N HIS A 185 -33.83 18.63 25.00
CA HIS A 185 -33.53 20.02 25.36
C HIS A 185 -32.46 20.09 26.45
N ALA A 186 -31.40 20.83 26.25
CA ALA A 186 -30.25 20.93 27.16
C ALA A 186 -30.61 21.43 28.58
N ALA A 187 -31.74 22.12 28.75
CA ALA A 187 -32.24 22.54 30.06
C ALA A 187 -32.84 21.37 30.90
N TYR A 188 -33.05 20.21 30.29
CA TYR A 188 -33.61 19.02 30.92
C TYR A 188 -32.69 17.79 30.75
N PRO A 189 -31.44 17.84 31.25
CA PRO A 189 -30.45 16.80 31.00
C PRO A 189 -30.88 15.41 31.50
N ASP A 190 -31.69 15.35 32.59
CA ASP A 190 -32.16 14.08 33.16
C ASP A 190 -33.21 13.37 32.26
N LYS A 191 -33.73 14.04 31.22
CA LYS A 191 -34.62 13.45 30.20
C LYS A 191 -33.88 13.00 28.96
N CYS A 192 -32.57 13.16 28.94
CA CYS A 192 -31.71 12.87 27.81
C CYS A 192 -30.68 11.79 28.17
N ILE A 193 -30.19 11.07 27.18
CA ILE A 193 -29.00 10.26 27.28
C ILE A 193 -28.01 10.83 26.25
N ASN A 194 -27.13 11.73 26.72
CA ASN A 194 -26.23 12.43 25.80
C ASN A 194 -25.01 11.56 25.46
N PRO A 195 -24.89 11.06 24.21
CA PRO A 195 -23.79 10.19 23.82
C PRO A 195 -22.41 10.89 23.83
N VAL A 196 -22.37 12.22 23.72
CA VAL A 196 -21.12 12.99 23.83
C VAL A 196 -20.59 12.95 25.27
N HIS A 197 -21.45 12.99 26.30
CA HIS A 197 -21.05 12.88 27.70
C HIS A 197 -20.54 11.46 28.03
N ILE A 198 -21.00 10.42 27.31
CA ILE A 198 -20.52 9.04 27.43
C ILE A 198 -19.18 8.89 26.72
N LEU A 199 -19.01 9.50 25.54
CA LEU A 199 -17.77 9.44 24.76
C LEU A 199 -16.62 10.22 25.41
N ALA A 200 -16.91 11.41 25.96
CA ALA A 200 -15.88 12.35 26.43
C ALA A 200 -14.83 11.75 27.37
N PRO A 201 -15.18 10.97 28.42
CA PRO A 201 -14.18 10.35 29.27
C PRO A 201 -13.36 9.25 28.57
N VAL A 202 -13.89 8.63 27.52
CA VAL A 202 -13.26 7.55 26.75
C VAL A 202 -12.31 8.09 25.67
N LEU A 203 -12.52 9.30 25.18
CA LEU A 203 -11.68 9.86 24.12
C LEU A 203 -10.19 9.89 24.45
N ALA A 204 -9.82 10.09 25.69
CA ALA A 204 -8.41 10.12 26.12
C ALA A 204 -7.72 8.75 25.94
N SER A 205 -8.45 7.64 26.04
CA SER A 205 -7.93 6.28 25.82
C SER A 205 -7.93 5.89 24.35
N LEU A 206 -8.68 6.58 23.48
CA LEU A 206 -8.73 6.30 22.06
C LEU A 206 -7.76 7.18 21.25
N ALA A 207 -7.68 8.48 21.60
CA ALA A 207 -6.99 9.47 20.77
C ALA A 207 -5.45 9.31 20.84
N GLY A 208 -4.88 8.79 19.77
CA GLY A 208 -3.42 8.63 19.63
C GLY A 208 -2.80 7.58 20.56
N HIS A 209 -3.63 6.67 21.09
CA HIS A 209 -3.15 5.61 21.99
C HIS A 209 -2.48 4.47 21.23
N ASP A 210 -1.42 3.92 21.81
CA ASP A 210 -0.72 2.74 21.30
C ASP A 210 -1.43 1.48 21.78
N LEU A 211 -1.80 0.58 20.84
CA LEU A 211 -2.48 -0.68 21.13
C LEU A 211 -1.50 -1.79 21.55
N ASP A 212 -0.24 -1.66 21.15
CA ASP A 212 0.83 -2.59 21.44
C ASP A 212 2.16 -1.85 21.66
N ALA A 213 3.20 -2.59 22.00
CA ALA A 213 4.55 -2.05 22.19
C ALA A 213 5.36 -1.98 20.87
N GLY A 214 4.78 -2.43 19.76
CA GLY A 214 5.52 -2.63 18.52
C GLY A 214 6.50 -3.81 18.58
N SER A 215 7.41 -3.84 17.63
CA SER A 215 8.48 -4.84 17.53
C SER A 215 9.76 -4.23 16.95
N GLU A 216 10.79 -5.04 16.71
CA GLU A 216 12.00 -4.58 16.00
C GLU A 216 11.68 -4.02 14.61
N ASP A 217 10.68 -4.60 13.94
CA ASP A 217 10.35 -4.27 12.55
C ASP A 217 9.13 -3.34 12.42
N PHE A 218 8.29 -3.22 13.44
CA PHE A 218 7.08 -2.41 13.40
C PHE A 218 6.99 -1.44 14.56
N ALA A 219 6.74 -0.18 14.25
CA ALA A 219 6.35 0.80 15.27
C ALA A 219 5.04 0.36 15.98
N PRO A 220 4.79 0.79 17.23
CA PRO A 220 3.55 0.51 17.94
C PRO A 220 2.32 0.81 17.10
N ALA A 221 1.33 -0.08 17.15
CA ALA A 221 0.05 0.13 16.51
C ALA A 221 -0.71 1.22 17.24
N LYS A 222 -1.20 2.21 16.52
CA LYS A 222 -1.80 3.42 17.10
C LYS A 222 -3.19 3.66 16.53
N ILE A 223 -4.15 3.97 17.43
CA ILE A 223 -5.45 4.51 17.04
C ILE A 223 -5.30 5.99 16.69
N VAL A 224 -5.64 6.35 15.45
CA VAL A 224 -5.67 7.73 14.98
C VAL A 224 -7.11 8.10 14.66
N ILE A 225 -7.72 8.99 15.45
CA ILE A 225 -9.05 9.51 15.17
C ILE A 225 -8.95 10.44 13.96
N THR A 226 -9.80 10.20 12.96
CA THR A 226 -9.79 10.94 11.70
C THR A 226 -10.99 11.89 11.57
N ASP A 227 -12.08 11.61 12.30
CA ASP A 227 -13.27 12.46 12.29
C ASP A 227 -14.13 12.22 13.54
N ILE A 228 -14.80 13.27 14.03
CA ILE A 228 -15.83 13.19 15.07
C ILE A 228 -17.00 14.06 14.66
N ARG A 229 -18.20 13.46 14.60
CA ARG A 229 -19.44 14.15 14.21
C ARG A 229 -20.56 13.84 15.19
N GLY A 230 -21.37 14.85 15.49
CA GLY A 230 -22.57 14.68 16.30
C GLY A 230 -23.33 15.99 16.45
N GLY A 231 -24.61 15.85 16.78
CA GLY A 231 -25.49 16.99 17.01
C GLY A 231 -25.98 17.69 15.74
N SER A 232 -26.83 18.73 15.96
CA SER A 232 -27.49 19.52 14.90
C SER A 232 -26.97 20.95 14.81
N GLN A 233 -25.84 21.27 15.48
CA GLN A 233 -25.27 22.63 15.60
C GLN A 233 -26.20 23.64 16.27
N VAL A 234 -27.11 23.16 17.15
CA VAL A 234 -28.03 23.94 17.91
C VAL A 234 -27.68 23.88 19.40
N VAL A 235 -27.34 24.99 20.01
CA VAL A 235 -26.73 25.08 21.36
C VAL A 235 -27.60 24.57 22.50
N ASN A 236 -28.90 24.50 22.35
CA ASN A 236 -29.85 24.07 23.37
C ASN A 236 -30.47 22.68 23.11
N VAL A 237 -29.89 21.90 22.16
CA VAL A 237 -30.33 20.53 21.85
C VAL A 237 -29.17 19.58 22.06
N THR A 238 -29.35 18.55 22.89
CA THR A 238 -28.38 17.48 23.04
C THR A 238 -28.44 16.54 21.84
N PRO A 239 -27.30 16.01 21.34
CA PRO A 239 -27.30 15.08 20.21
C PRO A 239 -27.99 13.76 20.56
N LYS A 240 -28.61 13.14 19.54
CA LYS A 240 -29.10 11.75 19.63
C LYS A 240 -27.97 10.75 19.44
N ASP A 241 -27.00 11.09 18.61
CA ASP A 241 -25.86 10.22 18.28
C ASP A 241 -24.57 11.02 18.18
N VAL A 242 -23.45 10.31 18.31
CA VAL A 242 -22.10 10.77 17.99
C VAL A 242 -21.37 9.65 17.27
N CYS A 243 -20.66 10.00 16.20
CA CYS A 243 -19.86 9.09 15.39
C CYS A 243 -18.38 9.49 15.48
N VAL A 244 -17.51 8.52 15.68
CA VAL A 244 -16.05 8.67 15.67
C VAL A 244 -15.49 7.77 14.59
N MET A 245 -14.76 8.32 13.64
CA MET A 245 -13.99 7.56 12.64
C MET A 245 -12.54 7.50 13.07
N PHE A 246 -11.91 6.36 12.88
CA PHE A 246 -10.50 6.19 13.21
C PHE A 246 -9.81 5.18 12.26
N ASN A 247 -8.49 5.27 12.19
CA ASN A 247 -7.64 4.31 11.50
C ASN A 247 -6.59 3.75 12.47
N VAL A 248 -6.30 2.46 12.33
CA VAL A 248 -5.21 1.78 13.04
C VAL A 248 -4.21 1.24 12.03
N ARG A 249 -2.94 1.57 12.23
CA ARG A 249 -1.81 1.00 11.48
C ARG A 249 -1.03 0.09 12.41
N GLY A 250 -1.05 -1.21 12.12
CA GLY A 250 -0.40 -2.22 12.97
C GLY A 250 0.48 -3.21 12.21
N GLY A 251 1.38 -3.86 12.95
CA GLY A 251 2.25 -4.92 12.45
C GLY A 251 1.56 -6.27 12.32
N VAL A 252 2.35 -7.29 12.00
CA VAL A 252 1.88 -8.68 11.97
C VAL A 252 1.45 -9.10 13.39
N GLY A 253 0.25 -9.69 13.48
CA GLY A 253 -0.35 -10.14 14.75
C GLY A 253 -1.47 -9.24 15.27
N LEU A 254 -1.63 -8.00 14.78
CA LEU A 254 -2.78 -7.17 15.12
C LEU A 254 -3.95 -7.45 14.17
N GLY A 255 -5.08 -7.91 14.72
CA GLY A 255 -6.31 -8.22 14.00
C GLY A 255 -7.48 -7.30 14.35
N LEU A 256 -8.64 -7.56 13.73
CA LEU A 256 -9.88 -6.84 14.04
C LEU A 256 -10.32 -7.08 15.49
N GLU A 257 -10.07 -8.29 16.02
CA GLU A 257 -10.42 -8.65 17.38
C GLU A 257 -9.67 -7.82 18.43
N ASP A 258 -8.38 -7.57 18.21
CA ASP A 258 -7.57 -6.77 19.14
C ASP A 258 -8.09 -5.33 19.22
N VAL A 259 -8.44 -4.75 18.05
CA VAL A 259 -9.01 -3.40 17.96
C VAL A 259 -10.40 -3.36 18.58
N ARG A 260 -11.26 -4.37 18.32
CA ARG A 260 -12.57 -4.52 18.97
C ARG A 260 -12.44 -4.53 20.50
N ASP A 261 -11.60 -5.43 21.01
CA ASP A 261 -11.46 -5.64 22.44
C ASP A 261 -10.92 -4.41 23.16
N TYR A 262 -9.97 -3.71 22.52
CA TYR A 262 -9.48 -2.44 23.02
C TYR A 262 -10.58 -1.36 23.07
N VAL A 263 -11.33 -1.20 21.97
CA VAL A 263 -12.39 -0.19 21.91
C VAL A 263 -13.52 -0.51 22.88
N LEU A 264 -13.99 -1.77 22.94
CA LEU A 264 -15.02 -2.18 23.91
C LEU A 264 -14.53 -2.04 25.34
N GLY A 265 -13.29 -2.43 25.66
CA GLY A 265 -12.67 -2.29 26.97
C GLY A 265 -12.60 -0.84 27.44
N SER A 266 -12.42 0.12 26.51
CA SER A 266 -12.47 1.54 26.85
C SER A 266 -13.85 2.01 27.38
N PHE A 267 -14.91 1.25 27.10
CA PHE A 267 -16.28 1.44 27.63
C PHE A 267 -16.62 0.48 28.77
N GLU A 268 -15.64 -0.20 29.37
CA GLU A 268 -15.81 -1.22 30.41
C GLU A 268 -16.68 -2.42 29.93
N LEU A 269 -16.57 -2.79 28.66
CA LEU A 269 -17.23 -3.93 28.03
C LEU A 269 -16.21 -5.01 27.64
N ASP A 270 -16.58 -6.27 27.83
CA ASP A 270 -15.89 -7.40 27.23
C ASP A 270 -16.54 -7.78 25.88
N ALA A 271 -15.82 -8.53 25.03
CA ALA A 271 -16.37 -9.02 23.75
C ALA A 271 -17.68 -9.80 23.92
N LYS A 272 -17.86 -10.53 25.04
CA LYS A 272 -19.10 -11.27 25.38
C LYS A 272 -20.32 -10.37 25.64
N ASP A 273 -20.08 -9.08 25.95
CA ASP A 273 -21.15 -8.10 26.21
C ASP A 273 -21.69 -7.47 24.92
N ALA A 274 -21.06 -7.78 23.79
CA ALA A 274 -21.43 -7.30 22.47
C ALA A 274 -21.90 -8.44 21.56
N LEU A 275 -22.87 -8.16 20.71
CA LEU A 275 -23.27 -9.03 19.59
C LEU A 275 -22.42 -8.66 18.38
N CYS A 276 -21.47 -9.52 18.03
CA CYS A 276 -20.58 -9.31 16.91
C CYS A 276 -20.87 -10.26 15.76
N SER A 277 -20.72 -9.79 14.54
CA SER A 277 -20.75 -10.56 13.29
C SER A 277 -19.51 -10.24 12.46
N GLU A 278 -19.01 -11.22 11.75
CA GLU A 278 -17.89 -11.10 10.83
C GLU A 278 -18.33 -11.47 9.42
N SER A 279 -17.73 -10.82 8.45
CA SER A 279 -17.89 -11.13 7.04
C SER A 279 -16.59 -10.88 6.29
N GLU A 280 -16.42 -11.51 5.14
CA GLU A 280 -15.33 -11.25 4.24
C GLU A 280 -15.89 -10.86 2.87
N SER A 281 -15.41 -9.74 2.33
CA SER A 281 -15.77 -9.27 1.01
C SER A 281 -14.52 -8.81 0.27
N CYS A 282 -14.32 -9.36 -0.94
CA CYS A 282 -13.16 -9.02 -1.79
C CYS A 282 -11.81 -9.17 -1.05
N GLY A 283 -11.67 -10.19 -0.19
CA GLY A 283 -10.44 -10.43 0.60
C GLY A 283 -10.23 -9.46 1.76
N LYS A 284 -11.22 -8.59 2.07
CA LYS A 284 -11.21 -7.65 3.19
C LYS A 284 -12.12 -8.18 4.29
N LEU A 285 -11.58 -8.34 5.51
CA LEU A 285 -12.34 -8.75 6.68
C LEU A 285 -13.12 -7.54 7.23
N GLU A 286 -14.37 -7.76 7.57
CA GLU A 286 -15.25 -6.77 8.20
C GLU A 286 -15.85 -7.36 9.48
N MET A 287 -15.97 -6.55 10.53
CA MET A 287 -16.59 -6.90 11.79
C MET A 287 -17.58 -5.82 12.19
N SER A 288 -18.73 -6.21 12.68
CA SER A 288 -19.76 -5.31 13.20
C SER A 288 -20.19 -5.79 14.57
N CYS A 289 -20.07 -4.94 15.59
CA CYS A 289 -20.42 -5.24 16.98
C CYS A 289 -21.43 -4.23 17.52
N THR A 290 -22.44 -4.71 18.24
CA THR A 290 -23.40 -3.88 18.95
C THR A 290 -23.46 -4.24 20.43
N ALA A 291 -23.52 -3.24 21.32
CA ALA A 291 -23.63 -3.42 22.75
C ALA A 291 -24.55 -2.39 23.39
N GLN A 292 -25.07 -2.70 24.59
CA GLN A 292 -25.81 -1.75 25.43
C GLN A 292 -24.90 -1.26 26.55
N LEU A 293 -24.80 0.06 26.70
CA LEU A 293 -24.02 0.70 27.75
C LEU A 293 -24.86 0.87 29.02
N ARG A 294 -24.22 0.80 30.20
CA ARG A 294 -24.89 0.99 31.52
C ARG A 294 -25.64 2.32 31.60
N ALA A 295 -25.18 3.35 30.88
CA ALA A 295 -25.83 4.65 30.81
C ALA A 295 -27.10 4.64 29.94
N GLY A 296 -27.54 3.52 29.40
CA GLY A 296 -28.76 3.38 28.56
C GLY A 296 -28.57 3.79 27.10
N ALA A 297 -27.35 4.08 26.66
CA ALA A 297 -27.02 4.29 25.26
C ALA A 297 -26.66 2.96 24.59
N SER A 298 -26.79 2.90 23.26
CA SER A 298 -26.24 1.80 22.46
C SER A 298 -24.92 2.18 21.81
N LEU A 299 -24.02 1.21 21.71
CA LEU A 299 -22.76 1.28 21.00
C LEU A 299 -22.86 0.42 19.74
N HIS A 300 -22.40 0.96 18.62
CA HIS A 300 -22.14 0.22 17.38
C HIS A 300 -20.71 0.48 16.93
N LEU A 301 -19.93 -0.59 16.75
CA LEU A 301 -18.57 -0.56 16.25
C LEU A 301 -18.49 -1.35 14.94
N ALA A 302 -18.14 -0.66 13.86
CA ALA A 302 -17.82 -1.29 12.58
C ALA A 302 -16.32 -1.19 12.32
N LEU A 303 -15.68 -2.31 12.03
CA LEU A 303 -14.26 -2.42 11.70
C LEU A 303 -14.10 -3.05 10.32
N LYS A 304 -13.13 -2.56 9.56
CA LYS A 304 -12.78 -3.08 8.26
C LYS A 304 -11.27 -3.13 8.07
N SER A 305 -10.73 -4.33 7.81
CA SER A 305 -9.34 -4.50 7.39
C SER A 305 -9.21 -4.09 5.93
N SER A 306 -8.55 -2.96 5.67
CA SER A 306 -8.31 -2.48 4.30
C SER A 306 -7.02 -3.05 3.70
N SER A 307 -6.05 -3.43 4.53
CA SER A 307 -4.84 -4.15 4.10
C SER A 307 -4.29 -5.02 5.23
N LYS A 308 -3.82 -6.21 4.88
CA LYS A 308 -3.08 -7.08 5.81
C LYS A 308 -1.63 -6.63 5.93
N PRO A 309 -1.00 -6.70 7.11
CA PRO A 309 0.43 -6.47 7.25
C PRO A 309 1.22 -7.63 6.67
N PHE A 310 2.45 -7.38 6.26
CA PHE A 310 3.40 -8.45 5.93
C PHE A 310 4.81 -8.08 6.38
N LEU A 311 5.65 -9.10 6.54
CA LEU A 311 7.06 -8.98 6.87
C LEU A 311 7.84 -10.09 6.18
N THR A 312 8.81 -9.73 5.36
CA THR A 312 9.83 -10.63 4.83
C THR A 312 11.02 -10.62 5.80
N GLN A 313 11.52 -11.78 6.14
CA GLN A 313 12.63 -11.92 7.09
C GLN A 313 13.88 -11.19 6.59
N ARG A 314 14.58 -10.47 7.50
CA ARG A 314 15.83 -9.73 7.19
C ARG A 314 16.91 -10.62 6.57
N ASN A 315 16.92 -11.92 6.89
CA ASN A 315 17.86 -12.90 6.38
C ASN A 315 17.35 -13.66 5.14
N SER A 316 16.21 -13.30 4.58
CA SER A 316 15.71 -13.91 3.36
C SER A 316 16.63 -13.62 2.15
N LYS A 317 16.62 -14.51 1.17
CA LYS A 317 17.50 -14.40 0.00
C LYS A 317 17.29 -13.08 -0.75
N ILE A 318 16.03 -12.69 -0.96
CA ILE A 318 15.71 -11.45 -1.70
C ILE A 318 16.24 -10.20 -0.97
N VAL A 319 16.05 -10.11 0.33
CA VAL A 319 16.50 -8.96 1.14
C VAL A 319 18.03 -8.87 1.14
N GLN A 320 18.73 -9.99 1.35
CA GLN A 320 20.19 -10.02 1.35
C GLN A 320 20.79 -9.65 -0.01
N LYS A 321 20.26 -10.21 -1.10
CA LYS A 321 20.75 -9.93 -2.46
C LYS A 321 20.50 -8.50 -2.88
N LEU A 322 19.27 -8.00 -2.62
CA LEU A 322 18.93 -6.60 -2.92
C LEU A 322 19.77 -5.62 -2.10
N SER A 323 19.95 -5.88 -0.79
CA SER A 323 20.82 -5.05 0.08
C SER A 323 22.26 -5.02 -0.42
N ALA A 324 22.80 -6.15 -0.87
CA ALA A 324 24.15 -6.23 -1.41
C ALA A 324 24.28 -5.41 -2.71
N SER A 325 23.30 -5.48 -3.62
CA SER A 325 23.29 -4.68 -4.85
C SER A 325 23.15 -3.19 -4.58
N VAL A 326 22.28 -2.79 -3.63
CA VAL A 326 22.16 -1.39 -3.21
C VAL A 326 23.46 -0.88 -2.61
N GLN A 327 24.07 -1.62 -1.68
CA GLN A 327 25.35 -1.23 -1.07
C GLN A 327 26.47 -1.11 -2.10
N LYS A 328 26.54 -2.01 -3.07
CA LYS A 328 27.54 -1.98 -4.13
C LYS A 328 27.42 -0.74 -5.01
N ILE A 329 26.22 -0.35 -5.38
CA ILE A 329 25.99 0.77 -6.32
C ILE A 329 25.97 2.11 -5.57
N CYS A 330 25.35 2.18 -4.38
CA CYS A 330 25.19 3.42 -3.61
C CYS A 330 26.35 3.68 -2.64
N GLY A 331 27.23 2.69 -2.39
CA GLY A 331 28.38 2.83 -1.49
C GLY A 331 28.02 2.81 0.00
N ALA A 332 26.75 2.60 0.37
CA ALA A 332 26.27 2.55 1.76
C ALA A 332 25.16 1.52 1.90
N ALA A 333 25.03 0.97 3.10
CA ALA A 333 23.93 0.06 3.42
C ALA A 333 22.60 0.82 3.51
N ALA A 334 21.54 0.21 3.01
CA ALA A 334 20.17 0.68 3.21
C ALA A 334 19.64 0.29 4.58
N GLU A 335 18.77 1.11 5.14
CA GLU A 335 17.93 0.75 6.27
C GLU A 335 16.83 -0.22 5.82
N LEU A 336 16.61 -1.26 6.61
CA LEU A 336 15.49 -2.20 6.40
C LEU A 336 14.35 -1.80 7.33
N ASN A 337 13.22 -1.35 6.79
CA ASN A 337 12.08 -0.94 7.62
C ASN A 337 10.73 -1.28 6.97
N THR A 338 9.63 -0.95 7.68
CA THR A 338 8.25 -1.26 7.31
C THR A 338 7.35 -0.01 7.27
N ALA A 339 7.95 1.17 7.32
CA ALA A 339 7.23 2.44 7.37
C ALA A 339 6.53 2.77 6.03
N GLY A 340 5.58 3.70 6.07
CA GLY A 340 4.87 4.21 4.89
C GLY A 340 3.47 3.63 4.71
N GLY A 341 2.92 3.84 3.50
CA GLY A 341 1.61 3.37 3.07
C GLY A 341 1.58 1.87 2.77
N THR A 342 0.52 1.40 2.17
CA THR A 342 0.44 0.04 1.63
C THR A 342 0.95 0.01 0.19
N SER A 343 1.27 -1.18 -0.31
CA SER A 343 1.63 -1.42 -1.71
C SER A 343 1.18 -2.82 -2.13
N ASP A 344 1.28 -3.14 -3.39
CA ASP A 344 0.95 -4.46 -3.93
C ASP A 344 1.90 -5.58 -3.45
N ALA A 345 3.02 -5.25 -2.81
CA ALA A 345 3.90 -6.22 -2.15
C ALA A 345 3.16 -7.11 -1.13
N ARG A 346 2.10 -6.58 -0.49
CA ARG A 346 1.22 -7.33 0.42
C ARG A 346 0.59 -8.55 -0.23
N TYR A 347 0.25 -8.46 -1.51
CA TYR A 347 -0.37 -9.58 -2.22
C TYR A 347 0.65 -10.67 -2.52
N PHE A 348 1.86 -10.31 -2.95
CA PHE A 348 2.94 -11.31 -3.11
C PHE A 348 3.18 -12.09 -1.80
N ALA A 349 3.25 -11.38 -0.68
CA ALA A 349 3.41 -12.01 0.63
C ALA A 349 2.20 -12.89 1.02
N GLU A 350 0.96 -12.48 0.70
CA GLU A 350 -0.26 -13.29 0.91
C GLU A 350 -0.19 -14.63 0.16
N PHE A 351 0.45 -14.65 -1.02
CA PHE A 351 0.66 -15.86 -1.82
C PHE A 351 1.94 -16.63 -1.46
N GLY A 352 2.68 -16.21 -0.42
CA GLY A 352 3.88 -16.88 0.07
C GLY A 352 5.16 -16.57 -0.71
N VAL A 353 5.17 -15.52 -1.52
CA VAL A 353 6.33 -15.04 -2.28
C VAL A 353 7.21 -14.19 -1.37
N GLU A 354 8.51 -14.49 -1.26
CA GLU A 354 9.45 -13.63 -0.55
C GLU A 354 9.61 -12.29 -1.28
N THR A 355 9.21 -11.19 -0.62
CA THR A 355 9.06 -9.88 -1.29
C THR A 355 9.82 -8.79 -0.57
N ALA A 356 10.46 -7.91 -1.33
CA ALA A 356 11.02 -6.64 -0.86
C ALA A 356 10.59 -5.51 -1.81
N GLU A 357 10.58 -4.28 -1.30
CA GLU A 357 10.29 -3.11 -2.13
C GLU A 357 11.51 -2.20 -2.18
N PHE A 358 11.82 -1.73 -3.38
CA PHE A 358 12.92 -0.79 -3.57
C PHE A 358 12.75 0.02 -4.86
N GLY A 359 12.91 1.33 -4.74
CA GLY A 359 12.87 2.25 -5.87
C GLY A 359 13.53 3.59 -5.58
N VAL A 360 13.07 4.61 -6.27
CA VAL A 360 13.57 5.99 -6.16
C VAL A 360 13.12 6.65 -4.85
N ARG A 361 13.50 7.93 -4.64
CA ARG A 361 12.99 8.73 -3.51
C ARG A 361 11.49 9.01 -3.65
N ASN A 362 10.84 9.30 -2.52
CA ASN A 362 9.38 9.46 -2.42
C ASN A 362 8.94 10.89 -2.03
N ASP A 363 9.78 11.90 -2.27
CA ASP A 363 9.60 13.28 -1.79
C ASP A 363 8.48 14.06 -2.49
N THR A 364 8.03 13.62 -3.68
CA THR A 364 7.00 14.32 -4.47
C THR A 364 5.86 13.43 -4.95
N ILE A 365 5.73 12.21 -4.42
CA ILE A 365 4.61 11.31 -4.79
C ILE A 365 3.26 11.99 -4.57
N HIS A 366 2.32 11.80 -5.52
CA HIS A 366 0.97 12.37 -5.53
C HIS A 366 0.89 13.91 -5.52
N GLN A 367 2.03 14.62 -5.51
CA GLN A 367 2.05 16.09 -5.53
C GLN A 367 1.95 16.64 -6.96
N ILE A 368 1.58 17.91 -7.07
CA ILE A 368 1.76 18.67 -8.31
C ILE A 368 3.26 18.85 -8.59
N ASN A 369 3.65 18.88 -9.86
CA ASN A 369 5.05 18.92 -10.28
C ASN A 369 5.87 17.73 -9.76
N GLU A 370 5.24 16.55 -9.65
CA GLU A 370 5.91 15.30 -9.35
C GLU A 370 7.14 15.13 -10.25
N ARG A 371 8.25 14.67 -9.66
CA ARG A 371 9.54 14.58 -10.35
C ARG A 371 10.40 13.46 -9.80
N VAL A 372 11.32 12.98 -10.61
CA VAL A 372 12.34 12.03 -10.18
C VAL A 372 13.73 12.54 -10.61
N GLU A 373 14.74 12.33 -9.79
CA GLU A 373 16.13 12.61 -10.19
C GLU A 373 16.59 11.58 -11.24
N ILE A 374 17.13 12.08 -12.36
CA ILE A 374 17.52 11.23 -13.50
C ILE A 374 18.58 10.20 -13.06
N SER A 375 19.52 10.62 -12.21
CA SER A 375 20.57 9.75 -11.68
C SER A 375 20.01 8.61 -10.81
N ASP A 376 18.89 8.82 -10.10
CA ASP A 376 18.26 7.78 -9.29
C ASP A 376 17.68 6.67 -10.17
N VAL A 377 17.03 7.03 -11.28
CA VAL A 377 16.46 6.08 -12.24
C VAL A 377 17.58 5.26 -12.93
N GLU A 378 18.68 5.91 -13.29
CA GLU A 378 19.83 5.23 -13.88
C GLU A 378 20.50 4.27 -12.91
N ASN A 379 20.65 4.66 -11.65
CA ASN A 379 21.23 3.82 -10.61
C ASN A 379 20.29 2.68 -10.21
N LEU A 380 18.98 2.91 -10.19
CA LEU A 380 17.98 1.86 -9.95
C LEU A 380 18.08 0.75 -11.01
N ALA A 381 18.20 1.11 -12.28
CA ALA A 381 18.41 0.12 -13.35
C ALA A 381 19.72 -0.67 -13.18
N LYS A 382 20.80 -0.03 -12.70
CA LYS A 382 22.06 -0.73 -12.37
C LYS A 382 21.89 -1.70 -11.19
N ILE A 383 21.15 -1.30 -10.14
CA ILE A 383 20.86 -2.14 -8.98
C ILE A 383 20.05 -3.37 -9.41
N PHE A 384 19.00 -3.20 -10.22
CA PHE A 384 18.20 -4.32 -10.71
C PHE A 384 19.00 -5.25 -11.65
N SER A 385 19.87 -4.69 -12.48
CA SER A 385 20.78 -5.50 -13.30
C SER A 385 21.77 -6.29 -12.44
N ASP A 386 22.41 -5.67 -11.45
CA ASP A 386 23.31 -6.34 -10.52
C ASP A 386 22.61 -7.42 -9.69
N LEU A 387 21.37 -7.15 -9.25
CA LEU A 387 20.53 -8.14 -8.56
C LEU A 387 20.30 -9.36 -9.44
N ILE A 388 19.91 -9.19 -10.70
CA ILE A 388 19.69 -10.29 -11.66
C ILE A 388 21.00 -11.10 -11.84
N GLU A 389 22.12 -10.45 -12.06
CA GLU A 389 23.42 -11.09 -12.29
C GLU A 389 23.90 -11.91 -11.08
N ASN A 390 23.63 -11.46 -9.87
CA ASN A 390 24.12 -12.04 -8.62
C ASN A 390 23.06 -12.82 -7.83
N PHE A 391 21.88 -13.05 -8.38
CA PHE A 391 20.78 -13.71 -7.67
C PHE A 391 20.96 -15.23 -7.57
N GLY A 392 21.69 -15.83 -8.46
CA GLY A 392 21.90 -17.27 -8.61
C GLY A 392 22.58 -17.97 -7.44
#